data_a0ea8e8d7292e095ea89b4e1e811db52
#
_entry.id   a0ea8e8d7292e095ea89b4e1e811db52
#
_cell.length_a   1.000
_cell.length_b   1.000
_cell.length_c   1.000
_cell.angle_alpha   90.00
_cell.angle_beta   90.00
_cell.angle_gamma   90.00
#
_symmetry.space_group_name_H-M   'P 1'
#
loop_
_entity.id
_entity.type
_entity.pdbx_description
1 polymer ?
#
loop_
_entity_poly.entity_id
_entity_poly.type
_entity_poly.pdbx_seq_one_letter_code
_entity_poly.pdbx_strand_id
1 'polypeptide(L)'
;MKVNYVKTIGFRKFKKVFETDLYDISNITGKNRSGKSNLLFAIINIILGTNLSGDEKTCLVNKKCDASYGELHFTDNGGHNHILIRVKDKYDSKKNSISLDGRTITQLDLIGFYKDKKLFLSILNPLYFLSKKPAEQKELVDKYLSDIK
;
A
#
# COMPACT_ATOMS: atom_id res chain seq x y z
N MET A 1 3.40 1.55 -12.29
CA MET A 1 4.07 0.87 -11.15
C MET A 1 3.57 -0.58 -11.08
N LYS A 2 4.47 -1.55 -11.12
CA LYS A 2 4.20 -3.00 -11.01
C LYS A 2 4.87 -3.53 -9.75
N VAL A 3 4.09 -4.11 -8.83
CA VAL A 3 4.61 -4.68 -7.58
C VAL A 3 5.10 -6.10 -7.84
N ASN A 4 6.35 -6.39 -7.45
CA ASN A 4 7.01 -7.67 -7.69
C ASN A 4 7.22 -8.51 -6.42
N TYR A 5 7.31 -7.87 -5.26
CA TYR A 5 7.54 -8.54 -3.99
C TYR A 5 7.00 -7.70 -2.84
N VAL A 6 6.52 -8.36 -1.81
CA VAL A 6 6.09 -7.73 -0.58
C VAL A 6 6.56 -8.54 0.64
N LYS A 7 7.06 -7.81 1.64
CA LYS A 7 7.43 -8.35 2.94
C LYS A 7 6.86 -7.48 4.04
N THR A 8 6.34 -8.08 5.09
CA THR A 8 5.80 -7.34 6.22
C THR A 8 5.97 -8.11 7.53
N ILE A 9 6.15 -7.39 8.62
CA ILE A 9 6.18 -7.90 9.98
C ILE A 9 5.53 -6.88 10.92
N GLY A 10 4.87 -7.35 11.96
CA GLY A 10 4.22 -6.47 12.93
C GLY A 10 3.01 -5.70 12.40
N PHE A 11 2.46 -6.10 11.25
CA PHE A 11 1.35 -5.44 10.59
C PHE A 11 0.06 -6.26 10.72
N ARG A 12 -0.97 -5.70 11.36
CA ARG A 12 -2.28 -6.35 11.56
C ARG A 12 -2.15 -7.79 12.09
N LYS A 13 -2.47 -8.79 11.26
CA LYS A 13 -2.34 -10.21 11.62
C LYS A 13 -0.92 -10.78 11.45
N PHE A 14 -0.06 -10.11 10.70
CA PHE A 14 1.30 -10.56 10.46
C PHE A 14 2.22 -10.21 11.63
N LYS A 15 2.14 -10.98 12.72
CA LYS A 15 3.02 -10.84 13.88
C LYS A 15 4.46 -11.24 13.53
N LYS A 16 4.62 -12.32 12.73
CA LYS A 16 5.90 -12.80 12.21
C LYS A 16 6.11 -12.29 10.81
N VAL A 17 7.30 -12.48 10.28
CA VAL A 17 7.61 -12.16 8.87
C VAL A 17 6.63 -12.91 7.96
N PHE A 18 6.02 -12.18 7.07
CA PHE A 18 5.30 -12.67 5.92
C PHE A 18 5.91 -12.05 4.67
N GLU A 19 6.25 -12.86 3.69
CA GLU A 19 6.82 -12.40 2.43
C GLU A 19 6.33 -13.26 1.26
N THR A 20 6.19 -12.66 0.09
CA THR A 20 5.79 -13.35 -1.14
C THR A 20 6.20 -12.55 -2.38
N ASP A 21 6.56 -13.28 -3.44
CA ASP A 21 6.67 -12.72 -4.78
C ASP A 21 5.29 -12.49 -5.38
N LEU A 22 5.19 -11.48 -6.23
CA LEU A 22 4.00 -11.16 -7.00
C LEU A 22 4.36 -11.11 -8.49
N TYR A 23 3.49 -11.66 -9.31
CA TYR A 23 3.63 -11.74 -10.76
C TYR A 23 2.58 -10.88 -11.46
N ASP A 24 2.60 -10.80 -12.78
CA ASP A 24 1.62 -10.04 -13.57
C ASP A 24 0.18 -10.46 -13.25
N ILE A 25 0.00 -11.75 -13.02
CA ILE A 25 -1.26 -12.32 -12.53
C ILE A 25 -0.91 -13.19 -11.32
N SER A 26 -1.41 -12.81 -10.15
CA SER A 26 -1.23 -13.57 -8.91
C SER A 26 -2.57 -13.93 -8.32
N ASN A 27 -2.81 -15.23 -8.14
CA ASN A 27 -4.03 -15.72 -7.50
C ASN A 27 -3.77 -15.98 -6.01
N ILE A 28 -4.41 -15.19 -5.15
CA ILE A 28 -4.26 -15.30 -3.70
C ILE A 28 -5.40 -16.15 -3.14
N THR A 29 -5.10 -17.40 -2.81
CA THR A 29 -6.06 -18.36 -2.26
C THR A 29 -5.79 -18.64 -0.78
N GLY A 30 -6.76 -19.19 -0.10
CA GLY A 30 -6.63 -19.59 1.31
C GLY A 30 -7.97 -19.61 2.04
N LYS A 31 -8.01 -20.23 3.20
CA LYS A 31 -9.20 -20.29 4.08
C LYS A 31 -9.64 -18.89 4.49
N ASN A 32 -10.91 -18.73 4.86
CA ASN A 32 -11.41 -17.49 5.44
C ASN A 32 -10.56 -17.11 6.67
N ARG A 33 -10.28 -15.81 6.83
CA ARG A 33 -9.42 -15.25 7.89
C ARG A 33 -7.92 -15.63 7.80
N SER A 34 -7.45 -16.24 6.71
CA SER A 34 -6.02 -16.61 6.55
C SER A 34 -5.10 -15.40 6.33
N GLY A 35 -5.64 -14.21 6.08
CA GLY A 35 -4.84 -12.99 5.88
C GLY A 35 -4.79 -12.48 4.44
N LYS A 36 -5.54 -13.05 3.51
CA LYS A 36 -5.59 -12.61 2.10
C LYS A 36 -5.80 -11.09 1.94
N SER A 37 -6.83 -10.57 2.59
CA SER A 37 -7.09 -9.13 2.58
C SER A 37 -6.00 -8.32 3.28
N ASN A 38 -5.31 -8.91 4.28
CA ASN A 38 -4.21 -8.21 4.96
C ASN A 38 -2.99 -8.00 4.07
N LEU A 39 -2.78 -8.82 3.04
CA LEU A 39 -1.73 -8.61 2.05
C LEU A 39 -2.01 -7.32 1.24
N LEU A 40 -3.24 -7.16 0.75
CA LEU A 40 -3.65 -5.93 0.06
C LEU A 40 -3.55 -4.70 0.97
N PHE A 41 -3.97 -4.83 2.24
CA PHE A 41 -3.79 -3.78 3.24
C PHE A 41 -2.32 -3.42 3.45
N ALA A 42 -1.42 -4.42 3.47
CA ALA A 42 0.01 -4.18 3.63
C ALA A 42 0.57 -3.39 2.44
N ILE A 43 0.26 -3.78 1.21
CA ILE A 43 0.71 -3.09 0.00
C ILE A 43 0.25 -1.62 0.02
N ILE A 44 -1.04 -1.37 0.27
CA ILE A 44 -1.59 -0.01 0.36
C ILE A 44 -0.92 0.78 1.48
N ASN A 45 -0.72 0.18 2.64
CA ASN A 45 -0.08 0.88 3.77
C ASN A 45 1.39 1.19 3.48
N ILE A 46 2.14 0.29 2.84
CA ILE A 46 3.54 0.54 2.48
C ILE A 46 3.62 1.73 1.49
N ILE A 47 2.77 1.78 0.48
CA ILE A 47 2.80 2.83 -0.54
C ILE A 47 2.23 4.15 -0.01
N LEU A 48 1.02 4.14 0.57
CA LEU A 48 0.28 5.35 0.92
C LEU A 48 0.38 5.74 2.39
N GLY A 49 0.80 4.83 3.28
CA GLY A 49 0.80 5.07 4.72
C GLY A 49 -0.59 5.05 5.37
N THR A 50 -1.61 4.57 4.66
CA THR A 50 -3.02 4.64 5.07
C THR A 50 -3.64 3.26 5.22
N ASN A 51 -4.87 3.21 5.74
CA ASN A 51 -5.75 2.05 5.63
C ASN A 51 -6.42 1.98 4.24
N LEU A 52 -7.31 1.00 4.01
CA LEU A 52 -8.06 0.86 2.76
C LEU A 52 -9.04 2.00 2.46
N SER A 53 -9.41 2.78 3.48
CA SER A 53 -10.29 3.94 3.34
C SER A 53 -9.51 5.24 3.14
N GLY A 54 -8.17 5.18 3.08
CA GLY A 54 -7.32 6.35 2.92
C GLY A 54 -7.05 7.12 4.22
N ASP A 55 -7.43 6.57 5.40
CA ASP A 55 -7.19 7.18 6.70
C ASP A 55 -5.77 6.85 7.20
N GLU A 56 -5.03 7.89 7.56
CA GLU A 56 -3.64 7.82 8.07
C GLU A 56 -3.57 7.63 9.58
N LYS A 57 -4.63 7.96 10.30
CA LYS A 57 -4.67 7.94 11.77
C LYS A 57 -4.86 6.53 12.34
N THR A 58 -5.43 5.62 11.56
CA THR A 58 -5.67 4.25 12.03
C THR A 58 -4.34 3.53 12.25
N CYS A 59 -4.09 3.12 13.49
CA CYS A 59 -2.94 2.30 13.81
C CYS A 59 -3.11 0.87 13.30
N LEU A 60 -2.26 0.47 12.36
CA LEU A 60 -2.25 -0.85 11.73
C LEU A 60 -1.14 -1.77 12.27
N VAL A 61 -0.38 -1.31 13.25
CA VAL A 61 0.63 -2.12 13.95
C VAL A 61 -0.08 -3.24 14.72
N ASN A 62 0.47 -4.45 14.68
CA ASN A 62 -0.06 -5.59 15.40
C ASN A 62 -0.11 -5.29 16.91
N LYS A 63 -1.17 -5.73 17.59
CA LYS A 63 -1.36 -5.48 19.04
C LYS A 63 -0.21 -5.99 19.91
N LYS A 64 0.50 -7.04 19.47
CA LYS A 64 1.62 -7.68 20.17
C LYS A 64 3.01 -7.21 19.67
N CYS A 65 3.07 -6.17 18.86
CA CYS A 65 4.29 -5.60 18.32
C CYS A 65 4.34 -4.10 18.64
N ASP A 66 5.55 -3.57 18.77
CA ASP A 66 5.76 -2.14 19.03
C ASP A 66 5.90 -1.34 17.73
N ALA A 67 6.26 -2.01 16.65
CA ALA A 67 6.37 -1.41 15.34
C ALA A 67 5.92 -2.37 14.24
N SER A 68 5.61 -1.81 13.06
CA SER A 68 5.46 -2.56 11.82
C SER A 68 6.55 -2.17 10.84
N TYR A 69 7.04 -3.15 10.11
CA TYR A 69 7.96 -3.01 8.98
C TYR A 69 7.26 -3.53 7.72
N GLY A 70 7.33 -2.77 6.66
CA GLY A 70 6.85 -3.17 5.34
C GLY A 70 7.90 -2.85 4.28
N GLU A 71 8.16 -3.80 3.40
CA GLU A 71 9.07 -3.69 2.27
C GLU A 71 8.33 -4.10 0.99
N LEU A 72 8.51 -3.32 -0.06
CA LEU A 72 7.87 -3.53 -1.35
C LEU A 72 8.90 -3.36 -2.45
N HIS A 73 9.05 -4.35 -3.31
CA HIS A 73 9.80 -4.20 -4.54
C HIS A 73 8.84 -3.95 -5.69
N PHE A 74 9.12 -2.95 -6.49
CA PHE A 74 8.28 -2.60 -7.64
C PHE A 74 9.11 -2.09 -8.81
N THR A 75 8.55 -2.22 -10.00
CA THR A 75 9.09 -1.64 -11.24
C THR A 75 8.25 -0.43 -11.60
N ASP A 76 8.88 0.70 -11.90
CA ASP A 76 8.21 1.91 -12.36
C ASP A 76 7.78 1.81 -13.82
N ASN A 77 7.14 2.87 -14.36
CA ASN A 77 6.71 2.91 -15.76
C ASN A 77 7.89 3.05 -16.74
N GLY A 78 9.07 3.41 -16.26
CA GLY A 78 10.32 3.46 -17.04
C GLY A 78 11.08 2.14 -17.05
N GLY A 79 10.60 1.11 -16.34
CA GLY A 79 11.26 -0.18 -16.23
C GLY A 79 12.33 -0.27 -15.14
N HIS A 80 12.48 0.76 -14.29
CA HIS A 80 13.47 0.74 -13.21
C HIS A 80 12.90 0.03 -11.97
N ASN A 81 13.72 -0.76 -11.31
CA ASN A 81 13.36 -1.46 -10.09
C ASN A 81 13.65 -0.61 -8.86
N HIS A 82 12.72 -0.61 -7.93
CA HIS A 82 12.79 0.16 -6.70
C HIS A 82 12.47 -0.71 -5.48
N ILE A 83 13.06 -0.35 -4.35
CA ILE A 83 12.79 -0.96 -3.03
C ILE A 83 12.25 0.14 -2.12
N LEU A 84 10.99 0.03 -1.74
CA LEU A 84 10.32 0.93 -0.82
C LEU A 84 10.18 0.25 0.55
N ILE A 85 10.66 0.91 1.60
CA ILE A 85 10.54 0.44 2.97
C ILE A 85 9.77 1.48 3.78
N ARG A 86 8.81 1.01 4.58
CA ARG A 86 8.08 1.82 5.54
C ARG A 86 8.12 1.18 6.91
N VAL A 87 8.49 1.98 7.90
CA VAL A 87 8.44 1.61 9.32
C VAL A 87 7.41 2.50 10.01
N LYS A 88 6.55 1.91 10.83
CA LYS A 88 5.63 2.64 11.70
C LYS A 88 5.78 2.14 13.13
N ASP A 89 6.13 3.04 14.03
CA ASP A 89 6.10 2.80 15.46
C ASP A 89 4.68 2.99 15.99
N LYS A 90 4.32 2.22 17.00
CA LYS A 90 2.98 2.22 17.59
C LYS A 90 2.75 3.41 18.54
N TYR A 91 3.79 3.85 19.19
CA TYR A 91 3.75 4.81 20.30
C TYR A 91 4.41 6.15 19.96
N ASP A 92 5.39 6.14 19.07
CA ASP A 92 6.21 7.30 18.74
C ASP A 92 6.25 7.58 17.24
N SER A 93 5.48 8.56 16.79
CA SER A 93 5.44 8.92 15.36
C SER A 93 6.77 9.47 14.82
N LYS A 94 7.68 9.94 15.69
CA LYS A 94 9.02 10.41 15.30
C LYS A 94 9.92 9.27 14.81
N LYS A 95 9.60 8.04 15.17
CA LYS A 95 10.28 6.83 14.71
C LYS A 95 9.72 6.27 13.40
N ASN A 96 8.66 6.88 12.87
CA ASN A 96 8.15 6.52 11.56
C ASN A 96 9.15 6.94 10.48
N SER A 97 9.37 6.06 9.52
CA SER A 97 10.28 6.36 8.40
C SER A 97 9.77 5.76 7.09
N ILE A 98 10.17 6.41 6.00
CA ILE A 98 9.99 5.91 4.64
C ILE A 98 11.34 6.01 3.96
N SER A 99 11.75 4.95 3.30
CA SER A 99 12.95 4.97 2.46
C SER A 99 12.68 4.34 1.09
N LEU A 100 13.29 4.91 0.08
CA LEU A 100 13.28 4.42 -1.29
C LEU A 100 14.72 4.23 -1.75
N ASP A 101 15.07 3.03 -2.18
CA ASP A 101 16.42 2.67 -2.64
C ASP A 101 17.51 3.05 -1.64
N GLY A 102 17.23 2.86 -0.34
CA GLY A 102 18.14 3.16 0.76
C GLY A 102 18.21 4.64 1.18
N ARG A 103 17.46 5.54 0.53
CA ARG A 103 17.40 6.97 0.88
C ARG A 103 16.12 7.27 1.64
N THR A 104 16.22 8.01 2.74
CA THR A 104 15.02 8.52 3.45
C THR A 104 14.29 9.52 2.56
N ILE A 105 12.98 9.32 2.43
CA ILE A 105 12.10 10.16 1.61
C ILE A 105 10.86 10.58 2.39
N THR A 106 10.07 11.47 1.80
CA THR A 106 8.74 11.86 2.29
C THR A 106 7.63 11.16 1.52
N GLN A 107 6.40 11.24 2.04
CA GLN A 107 5.23 10.71 1.31
C GLN A 107 5.01 11.44 -0.03
N LEU A 108 5.39 12.70 -0.12
CA LEU A 108 5.25 13.51 -1.35
C LEU A 108 6.14 12.99 -2.47
N ASP A 109 7.33 12.48 -2.15
CA ASP A 109 8.26 11.94 -3.14
C ASP A 109 7.72 10.69 -3.85
N LEU A 110 6.75 10.00 -3.23
CA LEU A 110 6.10 8.82 -3.82
C LEU A 110 4.97 9.17 -4.81
N ILE A 111 4.50 10.41 -4.85
CA ILE A 111 3.38 10.82 -5.72
C ILE A 111 3.69 10.53 -7.20
N GLY A 112 4.93 10.70 -7.62
CA GLY A 112 5.37 10.39 -8.99
C GLY A 112 5.10 8.95 -9.44
N PHE A 113 5.03 8.00 -8.50
CA PHE A 113 4.80 6.57 -8.80
C PHE A 113 3.32 6.19 -8.85
N TYR A 114 2.46 6.81 -8.04
CA TYR A 114 1.02 6.49 -8.00
C TYR A 114 0.10 7.63 -8.47
N LYS A 115 0.67 8.82 -8.76
CA LYS A 115 0.00 10.04 -9.28
C LYS A 115 -1.12 10.57 -8.37
N ASP A 116 -2.26 9.90 -8.33
CA ASP A 116 -3.44 10.30 -7.54
C ASP A 116 -3.80 9.23 -6.51
N LYS A 117 -3.81 9.61 -5.22
CA LYS A 117 -4.11 8.74 -4.08
C LYS A 117 -5.52 8.13 -4.17
N LYS A 118 -6.51 8.93 -4.54
CA LYS A 118 -7.91 8.47 -4.61
C LYS A 118 -8.11 7.48 -5.74
N LEU A 119 -7.53 7.78 -6.89
CA LEU A 119 -7.55 6.89 -8.04
C LEU A 119 -6.84 5.57 -7.74
N PHE A 120 -5.66 5.63 -7.15
CA PHE A 120 -4.89 4.44 -6.77
C PHE A 120 -5.65 3.56 -5.77
N LEU A 121 -6.28 4.17 -4.74
CA LEU A 121 -7.13 3.44 -3.79
C LEU A 121 -8.35 2.82 -4.48
N SER A 122 -8.96 3.51 -5.42
CA SER A 122 -10.15 3.01 -6.15
C SER A 122 -9.83 1.79 -7.01
N ILE A 123 -8.64 1.74 -7.59
CA ILE A 123 -8.16 0.59 -8.38
C ILE A 123 -7.88 -0.61 -7.46
N LEU A 124 -7.20 -0.39 -6.34
CA LEU A 124 -6.81 -1.46 -5.43
C LEU A 124 -7.94 -1.93 -4.51
N ASN A 125 -8.91 -1.07 -4.22
CA ASN A 125 -10.03 -1.37 -3.34
C ASN A 125 -11.36 -0.91 -3.98
N PRO A 126 -12.08 -1.79 -4.69
CA PRO A 126 -13.36 -1.46 -5.29
C PRO A 126 -14.40 -0.92 -4.30
N LEU A 127 -14.35 -1.35 -3.03
CA LEU A 127 -15.25 -0.84 -1.99
C LEU A 127 -14.99 0.63 -1.67
N TYR A 128 -13.76 1.11 -1.81
CA TYR A 128 -13.44 2.52 -1.68
C TYR A 128 -14.15 3.34 -2.76
N PHE A 129 -14.09 2.89 -4.02
CA PHE A 129 -14.80 3.52 -5.13
C PHE A 129 -16.31 3.53 -4.91
N LEU A 130 -16.88 2.39 -4.56
CA LEU A 130 -18.33 2.24 -4.33
C LEU A 130 -18.85 3.06 -3.14
N SER A 131 -17.99 3.38 -2.16
CA SER A 131 -18.36 4.23 -1.01
C SER A 131 -18.46 5.72 -1.34
N LYS A 132 -18.00 6.14 -2.53
CA LYS A 132 -18.01 7.54 -2.96
C LYS A 132 -19.37 7.97 -3.50
N LYS A 133 -19.64 9.27 -3.41
CA LYS A 133 -20.84 9.86 -4.04
C LYS A 133 -20.74 9.75 -5.58
N PRO A 134 -21.88 9.69 -6.30
CA PRO A 134 -21.88 9.55 -7.77
C PRO A 134 -21.03 10.58 -8.51
N ALA A 135 -21.00 11.84 -8.04
CA ALA A 135 -20.17 12.88 -8.64
C ALA A 135 -18.66 12.59 -8.49
N GLU A 136 -18.23 12.10 -7.32
CA GLU A 136 -16.82 11.71 -7.08
C GLU A 136 -16.45 10.45 -7.87
N GLN A 137 -17.37 9.50 -8.02
CA GLN A 137 -17.17 8.31 -8.84
C GLN A 137 -16.94 8.70 -10.31
N LYS A 138 -17.76 9.62 -10.83
CA LYS A 138 -17.59 10.14 -12.20
C LYS A 138 -16.24 10.81 -12.38
N GLU A 139 -15.84 11.69 -11.47
CA GLU A 139 -14.52 12.36 -11.51
C GLU A 139 -13.37 11.34 -11.54
N LEU A 140 -13.45 10.28 -10.74
CA LEU A 140 -12.42 9.22 -10.72
C LEU A 140 -12.36 8.45 -12.04
N VAL A 141 -13.51 8.15 -12.63
CA VAL A 141 -13.59 7.47 -13.95
C VAL A 141 -13.03 8.36 -15.05
N ASP A 142 -13.38 9.64 -15.06
CA ASP A 142 -12.89 10.60 -16.06
C ASP A 142 -11.36 10.77 -15.97
N LYS A 143 -10.80 10.82 -14.74
CA LYS A 143 -9.34 10.82 -14.53
C LYS A 143 -8.69 9.54 -15.03
N TYR A 144 -9.26 8.38 -14.73
CA TYR A 144 -8.72 7.10 -15.20
C TYR A 144 -8.70 7.02 -16.72
N LEU A 145 -9.78 7.45 -17.37
CA LEU A 145 -9.87 7.46 -18.85
C LEU A 145 -8.91 8.47 -19.48
N SER A 146 -8.63 9.60 -18.82
CA SER A 146 -7.64 10.56 -19.33
C SER A 146 -6.20 10.03 -19.24
N ASP A 147 -5.90 9.18 -18.26
CA ASP A 147 -4.57 8.56 -18.09
C ASP A 147 -4.28 7.42 -19.09
N ILE A 148 -5.33 6.86 -19.72
CA ILE A 148 -5.20 5.78 -20.72
C ILE A 148 -4.96 6.34 -22.13
N LYS A 149 -5.31 7.58 -22.38
CA LYS A 149 -5.07 8.27 -23.66
C LYS A 149 -3.63 8.77 -23.75
#